data_2d8cd16249a802c1c6dd987a1681b8bd
#
_entry.id   2d8cd16249a802c1c6dd987a1681b8bd
#
_cell.length_a   1.000
_cell.length_b   1.000
_cell.length_c   1.000
_cell.angle_alpha   90.00
_cell.angle_beta   90.00
_cell.angle_gamma   90.00
#
_symmetry.space_group_name_H-M   'P 1'
#
loop_
_entity.id
_entity.type
_entity.pdbx_description
1 polymer ?
#
loop_
_entity_poly.entity_id
_entity_poly.type
_entity_poly.pdbx_seq_one_letter_code
_entity_poly.pdbx_strand_id
1 'polypeptide(L)'
;MRKMTKLAGLVLAASMLASTAYAAEKQAAFDFEKDDCGFIPIYVDYPGGEGVDEFYELRYGHETVPIDGAGKGLFLSGNNHSDDLFMGCYKELAGFRPGQLYAFHVTFRLATQVDGGMIGVGGSPGASVYVKGGIAMEKPERVQDGLGYYRLNLDKGNQGQGGTDLTLLGNLEKEETVRPGEYEWKEFSFDARTRADAEGRLWLALGTDSGFEAVSSYYLDDILLSWAETADEIITRGEAVRRLYDDLRPAEEDTPNFTDVEESSPYWKALGWAQKSKLASGYGDGVFGPEDPLTVEQAAVILYRYAGSPAVKRDGVSIEASDWAEEAIIWGIGNGLISEEDGADGGKPIDEFSFTRAWGKVRAAQAHLCQSLYKQHP
;
A
#
# COMPACT_ATOMS: atom_id res chain seq x y z
N MET A 1 -5.37 -13.57 -48.90
CA MET A 1 -5.00 -12.80 -47.71
C MET A 1 -6.05 -13.09 -46.64
N ARG A 2 -5.75 -13.99 -45.73
CA ARG A 2 -6.61 -14.35 -44.58
C ARG A 2 -6.11 -13.61 -43.36
N LYS A 3 -6.94 -12.73 -42.80
CA LYS A 3 -6.69 -12.15 -41.46
C LYS A 3 -6.83 -13.25 -40.44
N MET A 4 -5.74 -13.61 -39.80
CA MET A 4 -5.76 -14.48 -38.63
C MET A 4 -6.04 -13.61 -37.41
N THR A 5 -7.22 -13.77 -36.83
CA THR A 5 -7.60 -13.26 -35.53
C THR A 5 -6.82 -14.05 -34.48
N LYS A 6 -5.89 -13.40 -33.80
CA LYS A 6 -5.23 -13.99 -32.62
C LYS A 6 -6.22 -13.96 -31.43
N LEU A 7 -6.78 -15.10 -31.11
CA LEU A 7 -7.48 -15.31 -29.87
C LEU A 7 -6.40 -15.50 -28.78
N ALA A 8 -6.20 -14.51 -27.93
CA ALA A 8 -5.40 -14.66 -26.73
C ALA A 8 -6.15 -15.59 -25.78
N GLY A 9 -5.57 -16.74 -25.46
CA GLY A 9 -6.11 -17.68 -24.50
C GLY A 9 -5.93 -17.16 -23.09
N LEU A 10 -7.03 -16.78 -22.46
CA LEU A 10 -7.09 -16.41 -21.05
C LEU A 10 -6.96 -17.69 -20.22
N VAL A 11 -5.86 -17.91 -19.51
CA VAL A 11 -5.74 -18.93 -18.49
C VAL A 11 -6.33 -18.38 -17.20
N LEU A 12 -7.59 -18.73 -16.92
CA LEU A 12 -8.24 -18.44 -15.64
C LEU A 12 -7.66 -19.39 -14.58
N ALA A 13 -6.84 -18.88 -13.68
CA ALA A 13 -6.54 -19.56 -12.43
C ALA A 13 -7.69 -19.28 -11.45
N ALA A 14 -8.64 -20.19 -11.36
CA ALA A 14 -9.73 -20.11 -10.40
C ALA A 14 -9.24 -20.54 -9.02
N SER A 15 -8.98 -19.61 -8.10
CA SER A 15 -8.96 -19.89 -6.68
C SER A 15 -10.40 -19.93 -6.16
N MET A 16 -10.84 -21.09 -5.69
CA MET A 16 -12.16 -21.29 -5.10
C MET A 16 -12.26 -20.53 -3.77
N LEU A 17 -12.97 -19.41 -3.79
CA LEU A 17 -13.54 -18.78 -2.59
C LEU A 17 -15.04 -19.06 -2.58
N ALA A 18 -15.57 -19.35 -1.40
CA ALA A 18 -16.94 -19.77 -1.15
C ALA A 18 -17.99 -18.83 -1.76
N SER A 19 -19.03 -19.40 -2.33
CA SER A 19 -20.13 -18.76 -3.04
C SER A 19 -20.97 -17.85 -2.16
N THR A 20 -20.76 -16.55 -2.27
CA THR A 20 -21.79 -15.53 -2.07
C THR A 20 -22.10 -14.92 -3.44
N ALA A 21 -23.36 -14.57 -3.70
CA ALA A 21 -23.83 -14.09 -4.99
C ALA A 21 -22.97 -12.91 -5.50
N TYR A 22 -22.09 -13.18 -6.46
CA TYR A 22 -21.22 -12.17 -7.08
C TYR A 22 -22.09 -11.22 -7.92
N ALA A 23 -22.05 -9.92 -7.59
CA ALA A 23 -22.35 -8.87 -8.56
C ALA A 23 -21.43 -9.07 -9.78
N ALA A 24 -21.95 -8.81 -11.00
CA ALA A 24 -21.17 -9.00 -12.22
C ALA A 24 -19.84 -8.25 -12.10
N GLU A 25 -18.73 -8.94 -12.33
CA GLU A 25 -17.37 -8.40 -12.36
C GLU A 25 -17.30 -7.29 -13.41
N LYS A 26 -16.89 -6.10 -12.99
CA LYS A 26 -16.68 -4.95 -13.87
C LYS A 26 -15.22 -4.91 -14.29
N GLN A 27 -14.96 -4.35 -15.49
CA GLN A 27 -13.60 -4.29 -16.05
C GLN A 27 -13.34 -2.93 -16.67
N ALA A 28 -12.06 -2.52 -16.66
CA ALA A 28 -11.54 -1.39 -17.43
C ALA A 28 -10.17 -1.78 -18.02
N ALA A 29 -9.86 -1.27 -19.21
CA ALA A 29 -8.61 -1.53 -19.90
C ALA A 29 -8.03 -0.23 -20.45
N PHE A 30 -6.70 -0.09 -20.39
CA PHE A 30 -5.93 1.03 -20.93
C PHE A 30 -4.80 0.47 -21.80
N ASP A 31 -4.91 0.65 -23.11
CA ASP A 31 -4.00 0.11 -24.14
C ASP A 31 -3.04 1.15 -24.73
N PHE A 32 -3.20 2.41 -24.36
CA PHE A 32 -2.38 3.57 -24.78
C PHE A 32 -2.19 3.77 -26.29
N GLU A 33 -2.90 3.08 -27.14
CA GLU A 33 -2.73 3.20 -28.60
C GLU A 33 -3.06 4.61 -29.14
N LYS A 34 -3.97 5.33 -28.46
CA LYS A 34 -4.45 6.65 -28.91
C LYS A 34 -3.86 7.79 -28.11
N ASP A 35 -3.91 7.70 -26.80
CA ASP A 35 -3.50 8.74 -25.86
C ASP A 35 -3.00 8.12 -24.54
N ASP A 36 -2.62 8.94 -23.58
CA ASP A 36 -2.15 8.51 -22.27
C ASP A 36 -3.27 8.06 -21.31
N CYS A 37 -4.50 7.92 -21.79
CA CYS A 37 -5.68 7.55 -21.03
C CYS A 37 -5.89 8.43 -19.79
N GLY A 38 -5.31 9.62 -19.73
CA GLY A 38 -5.37 10.55 -18.60
C GLY A 38 -4.61 10.08 -17.37
N PHE A 39 -3.54 9.31 -17.53
CA PHE A 39 -2.58 9.04 -16.48
C PHE A 39 -1.73 10.28 -16.21
N ILE A 40 -1.40 10.52 -14.95
CA ILE A 40 -0.64 11.67 -14.48
C ILE A 40 0.66 11.18 -13.84
N PRO A 41 1.83 11.70 -14.25
CA PRO A 41 3.11 11.31 -13.65
C PRO A 41 3.26 11.82 -12.23
N ILE A 42 4.00 11.08 -11.41
CA ILE A 42 4.39 11.49 -10.06
C ILE A 42 5.81 11.01 -9.76
N TYR A 43 6.63 11.92 -9.24
CA TYR A 43 8.02 11.67 -8.88
C TYR A 43 8.24 12.17 -7.46
N VAL A 44 8.81 11.34 -6.60
CA VAL A 44 9.08 11.66 -5.19
C VAL A 44 10.37 10.99 -4.70
N ASP A 45 10.71 11.23 -3.45
CA ASP A 45 11.89 10.75 -2.74
C ASP A 45 13.20 11.40 -3.20
N TYR A 46 13.10 12.68 -3.58
CA TYR A 46 14.25 13.51 -3.92
C TYR A 46 14.08 14.92 -3.32
N PRO A 47 15.18 15.72 -3.20
CA PRO A 47 15.12 17.07 -2.65
C PRO A 47 14.17 17.97 -3.45
N GLY A 48 13.36 18.78 -2.75
CA GLY A 48 12.58 19.83 -3.37
C GLY A 48 13.44 21.06 -3.67
N GLY A 49 13.09 21.81 -4.74
CA GLY A 49 13.77 23.06 -5.10
C GLY A 49 13.60 23.42 -6.57
N GLU A 50 14.02 24.64 -6.92
CA GLU A 50 14.01 25.12 -8.30
C GLU A 50 15.09 24.38 -9.11
N GLY A 51 14.74 23.89 -10.32
CA GLY A 51 15.64 23.20 -11.24
C GLY A 51 16.01 21.76 -10.82
N VAL A 52 15.43 21.24 -9.74
CA VAL A 52 15.76 19.86 -9.28
C VAL A 52 15.13 18.81 -10.17
N ASP A 53 13.93 19.01 -10.69
CA ASP A 53 13.27 18.09 -11.62
C ASP A 53 14.12 17.93 -12.90
N GLU A 54 14.73 19.03 -13.42
CA GLU A 54 15.66 19.01 -14.55
C GLU A 54 16.98 18.31 -14.20
N PHE A 55 17.51 18.51 -12.98
CA PHE A 55 18.73 17.84 -12.51
C PHE A 55 18.52 16.33 -12.38
N TYR A 56 17.33 15.89 -11.98
CA TYR A 56 16.96 14.46 -11.93
C TYR A 56 16.51 13.92 -13.30
N GLU A 57 16.52 14.75 -14.36
CA GLU A 57 16.18 14.36 -15.74
C GLU A 57 14.82 13.65 -15.83
N LEU A 58 13.85 14.13 -15.03
CA LEU A 58 12.53 13.51 -14.93
C LEU A 58 11.75 13.67 -16.24
N ARG A 59 11.30 12.55 -16.82
CA ARG A 59 10.57 12.53 -18.09
C ARG A 59 9.36 11.62 -18.01
N TYR A 60 8.27 12.09 -18.57
CA TYR A 60 7.04 11.35 -18.84
C TYR A 60 6.61 11.60 -20.28
N GLY A 61 6.14 10.55 -20.95
CA GLY A 61 5.67 10.68 -22.33
C GLY A 61 4.73 9.55 -22.75
N HIS A 62 3.93 9.82 -23.76
CA HIS A 62 3.14 8.84 -24.48
C HIS A 62 3.89 8.51 -25.77
N GLU A 63 4.71 7.47 -25.76
CA GLU A 63 5.73 7.21 -26.77
C GLU A 63 5.58 5.80 -27.39
N THR A 64 6.19 5.61 -28.57
CA THR A 64 6.26 4.26 -29.19
C THR A 64 7.19 3.38 -28.37
N VAL A 65 6.70 2.23 -27.95
CA VAL A 65 7.50 1.23 -27.23
C VAL A 65 8.50 0.60 -28.20
N PRO A 66 9.81 0.56 -27.89
CA PRO A 66 10.85 0.07 -28.81
C PRO A 66 10.89 -1.48 -28.84
N ILE A 67 9.74 -2.09 -29.05
CA ILE A 67 9.54 -3.54 -29.25
C ILE A 67 8.71 -3.70 -30.52
N ASP A 68 9.15 -4.53 -31.46
CA ASP A 68 8.48 -4.72 -32.73
C ASP A 68 7.00 -5.09 -32.61
N GLY A 69 6.13 -4.25 -33.13
CA GLY A 69 4.68 -4.44 -33.09
C GLY A 69 4.00 -4.12 -31.77
N ALA A 70 4.69 -3.49 -30.84
CA ALA A 70 4.18 -3.18 -29.50
C ALA A 70 3.18 -2.01 -29.49
N GLY A 71 3.28 -1.04 -30.42
CA GLY A 71 2.44 0.17 -30.37
C GLY A 71 3.00 1.26 -29.45
N LYS A 72 2.13 1.98 -28.75
CA LYS A 72 2.51 3.02 -27.81
C LYS A 72 2.30 2.60 -26.37
N GLY A 73 3.02 3.25 -25.43
CA GLY A 73 2.90 3.07 -24.00
C GLY A 73 3.25 4.34 -23.25
N LEU A 74 3.12 4.31 -21.94
CA LEU A 74 3.55 5.40 -21.05
C LEU A 74 5.03 5.25 -20.73
N PHE A 75 5.85 6.18 -21.21
CA PHE A 75 7.27 6.26 -20.91
C PHE A 75 7.52 7.00 -19.62
N LEU A 76 8.34 6.44 -18.74
CA LEU A 76 8.86 7.10 -17.54
C LEU A 76 10.37 6.94 -17.49
N SER A 77 11.06 8.03 -17.10
CA SER A 77 12.49 8.03 -16.90
C SER A 77 12.90 9.04 -15.84
N GLY A 78 14.00 8.78 -15.15
CA GLY A 78 14.61 9.69 -14.19
C GLY A 78 16.02 9.23 -13.82
N ASN A 79 16.86 10.18 -13.46
CA ASN A 79 18.24 9.97 -13.02
C ASN A 79 18.30 10.10 -11.50
N ASN A 80 18.44 8.99 -10.78
CA ASN A 80 18.50 8.96 -9.34
C ASN A 80 19.86 9.46 -8.84
N HIS A 81 19.87 10.53 -8.04
CA HIS A 81 21.05 11.13 -7.41
C HIS A 81 21.01 11.09 -5.87
N SER A 82 20.01 10.41 -5.28
CA SER A 82 19.73 10.47 -3.84
C SER A 82 19.59 9.11 -3.17
N ASP A 83 19.99 8.01 -3.83
CA ASP A 83 19.81 6.63 -3.34
C ASP A 83 18.33 6.23 -3.14
N ASP A 84 17.41 7.11 -3.51
CA ASP A 84 15.97 6.89 -3.38
C ASP A 84 15.23 7.76 -4.39
N LEU A 85 14.60 7.17 -5.39
CA LEU A 85 13.76 7.86 -6.37
C LEU A 85 12.56 7.02 -6.72
N PHE A 86 11.38 7.48 -6.35
CA PHE A 86 10.14 6.90 -6.86
C PHE A 86 9.69 7.62 -8.13
N MET A 87 9.46 6.84 -9.19
CA MET A 87 8.92 7.28 -10.48
C MET A 87 7.65 6.52 -10.78
N GLY A 88 6.53 7.19 -10.96
CA GLY A 88 5.28 6.53 -11.26
C GLY A 88 4.27 7.38 -11.99
N CYS A 89 3.12 6.80 -12.23
CA CYS A 89 1.95 7.50 -12.69
C CYS A 89 0.71 6.98 -11.97
N TYR A 90 -0.34 7.82 -11.97
CA TYR A 90 -1.61 7.45 -11.39
C TYR A 90 -2.78 7.85 -12.26
N LYS A 91 -3.90 7.16 -12.08
CA LYS A 91 -5.16 7.40 -12.79
C LYS A 91 -6.31 7.43 -11.80
N GLU A 92 -7.14 8.47 -11.87
CA GLU A 92 -8.42 8.50 -11.18
C GLU A 92 -9.38 7.46 -11.79
N LEU A 93 -9.98 6.67 -10.94
CA LEU A 93 -11.04 5.72 -11.24
C LEU A 93 -12.31 6.24 -10.55
N ALA A 94 -13.37 6.47 -11.30
CA ALA A 94 -14.61 7.07 -10.79
C ALA A 94 -15.84 6.18 -11.07
N GLY A 95 -16.96 6.50 -10.42
CA GLY A 95 -18.24 5.81 -10.61
C GLY A 95 -18.44 4.62 -9.67
N PHE A 96 -17.68 4.55 -8.59
CA PHE A 96 -17.88 3.64 -7.48
C PHE A 96 -19.00 4.17 -6.55
N ARG A 97 -19.55 3.31 -5.72
CA ARG A 97 -20.44 3.75 -4.64
C ARG A 97 -19.59 4.32 -3.49
N PRO A 98 -19.90 5.56 -3.03
CA PRO A 98 -19.19 6.15 -1.89
C PRO A 98 -19.14 5.21 -0.68
N GLY A 99 -17.98 5.11 -0.05
CA GLY A 99 -17.78 4.30 1.14
C GLY A 99 -17.82 2.78 0.94
N GLN A 100 -18.13 2.29 -0.26
CA GLN A 100 -18.17 0.86 -0.54
C GLN A 100 -16.77 0.27 -0.70
N LEU A 101 -16.53 -0.90 -0.10
CA LEU A 101 -15.30 -1.68 -0.24
C LEU A 101 -15.34 -2.49 -1.54
N TYR A 102 -14.23 -2.48 -2.26
CA TYR A 102 -14.03 -3.22 -3.52
C TYR A 102 -12.79 -4.10 -3.45
N ALA A 103 -12.87 -5.27 -4.07
CA ALA A 103 -11.72 -6.10 -4.40
C ALA A 103 -11.38 -5.92 -5.87
N PHE A 104 -10.11 -5.69 -6.16
CA PHE A 104 -9.55 -5.48 -7.49
C PHE A 104 -8.56 -6.58 -7.83
N HIS A 105 -8.52 -6.96 -9.10
CA HIS A 105 -7.40 -7.65 -9.72
C HIS A 105 -6.88 -6.79 -10.86
N VAL A 106 -5.57 -6.49 -10.84
CA VAL A 106 -4.91 -5.63 -11.83
C VAL A 106 -3.79 -6.41 -12.49
N THR A 107 -3.73 -6.35 -13.83
CA THR A 107 -2.59 -6.83 -14.62
C THR A 107 -2.06 -5.71 -15.49
N PHE A 108 -0.77 -5.69 -15.77
CA PHE A 108 -0.15 -4.74 -16.71
C PHE A 108 1.16 -5.30 -17.25
N ARG A 109 1.62 -4.73 -18.37
CA ARG A 109 2.95 -5.00 -18.92
C ARG A 109 3.88 -3.82 -18.67
N LEU A 110 5.13 -4.14 -18.44
CA LEU A 110 6.22 -3.18 -18.33
C LEU A 110 7.34 -3.59 -19.28
N ALA A 111 7.75 -2.69 -20.18
CA ALA A 111 8.90 -2.93 -21.03
C ALA A 111 10.17 -2.40 -20.36
N THR A 112 11.18 -3.25 -20.26
CA THR A 112 12.51 -2.94 -19.71
C THR A 112 13.61 -3.44 -20.65
N GLN A 113 14.74 -2.69 -20.69
CA GLN A 113 15.95 -3.11 -21.41
C GLN A 113 17.05 -3.61 -20.47
N VAL A 114 16.79 -3.70 -19.16
CA VAL A 114 17.81 -3.98 -18.15
C VAL A 114 18.06 -5.47 -18.05
N ASP A 115 19.25 -5.90 -18.44
CA ASP A 115 19.67 -7.29 -18.39
C ASP A 115 19.92 -7.75 -16.94
N GLY A 116 19.83 -9.07 -16.70
CA GLY A 116 20.05 -9.67 -15.39
C GLY A 116 21.52 -9.61 -14.94
N GLY A 117 21.74 -9.55 -13.62
CA GLY A 117 23.06 -9.65 -13.01
C GLY A 117 23.95 -8.42 -13.17
N MET A 118 23.41 -7.27 -13.59
CA MET A 118 24.15 -6.02 -13.70
C MET A 118 24.47 -5.43 -12.32
N ILE A 119 25.60 -4.75 -12.19
CA ILE A 119 26.05 -4.08 -10.96
C ILE A 119 26.18 -2.58 -11.24
N GLY A 120 25.75 -1.73 -10.29
CA GLY A 120 25.85 -0.28 -10.39
C GLY A 120 26.07 0.39 -9.03
N VAL A 121 26.10 1.71 -9.01
CA VAL A 121 26.18 2.51 -7.78
C VAL A 121 24.80 2.50 -7.10
N GLY A 122 24.76 2.42 -5.78
CA GLY A 122 23.53 2.30 -5.01
C GLY A 122 22.81 0.95 -5.15
N GLY A 123 23.15 0.15 -6.20
CA GLY A 123 22.56 -1.16 -6.44
C GLY A 123 22.63 -1.60 -7.90
N SER A 124 21.89 -2.68 -8.22
CA SER A 124 21.73 -3.15 -9.60
C SER A 124 20.76 -2.26 -10.38
N PRO A 125 21.03 -1.91 -11.64
CA PRO A 125 20.11 -1.13 -12.47
C PRO A 125 18.75 -1.82 -12.70
N GLY A 126 18.65 -3.13 -12.47
CA GLY A 126 17.43 -3.91 -12.58
C GLY A 126 16.91 -4.39 -11.23
N ALA A 127 17.71 -5.17 -10.51
CA ALA A 127 17.29 -5.81 -9.26
C ALA A 127 17.05 -4.82 -8.11
N SER A 128 17.63 -3.61 -8.14
CA SER A 128 17.44 -2.56 -7.13
C SER A 128 16.48 -1.45 -7.60
N VAL A 129 15.72 -1.66 -8.66
CA VAL A 129 14.65 -0.78 -9.12
C VAL A 129 13.33 -1.55 -9.01
N TYR A 130 12.59 -1.29 -7.96
CA TYR A 130 11.49 -2.12 -7.49
C TYR A 130 10.16 -1.67 -8.07
N VAL A 131 9.45 -2.55 -8.75
CA VAL A 131 8.13 -2.27 -9.34
C VAL A 131 7.06 -2.35 -8.26
N LYS A 132 6.21 -1.32 -8.20
CA LYS A 132 5.14 -1.18 -7.22
C LYS A 132 3.82 -0.84 -7.89
N GLY A 133 2.72 -1.29 -7.27
CA GLY A 133 1.37 -0.97 -7.73
C GLY A 133 0.35 -1.07 -6.61
N GLY A 134 -0.74 -0.31 -6.77
CA GLY A 134 -1.83 -0.32 -5.80
C GLY A 134 -3.05 0.46 -6.28
N ILE A 135 -4.16 0.28 -5.55
CA ILE A 135 -5.38 1.08 -5.69
C ILE A 135 -5.59 1.82 -4.37
N ALA A 136 -5.36 3.13 -4.38
CA ALA A 136 -5.47 3.97 -3.20
C ALA A 136 -6.85 4.62 -3.07
N MET A 137 -7.28 4.88 -1.84
CA MET A 137 -8.48 5.67 -1.56
C MET A 137 -8.20 7.18 -1.51
N GLU A 138 -6.95 7.59 -1.49
CA GLU A 138 -6.51 8.97 -1.51
C GLU A 138 -5.79 9.28 -2.82
N LYS A 139 -5.98 10.48 -3.35
CA LYS A 139 -5.28 10.94 -4.54
C LYS A 139 -3.77 10.96 -4.27
N PRO A 140 -2.94 10.35 -5.14
CA PRO A 140 -1.50 10.47 -5.03
C PRO A 140 -1.06 11.92 -5.16
N GLU A 141 -0.32 12.42 -4.18
CA GLU A 141 0.18 13.79 -4.14
C GLU A 141 1.64 13.82 -3.70
N ARG A 142 2.39 14.76 -4.27
CA ARG A 142 3.75 15.07 -3.87
C ARG A 142 3.70 16.08 -2.73
N VAL A 143 4.13 15.67 -1.53
CA VAL A 143 4.18 16.50 -0.34
C VAL A 143 5.63 16.74 0.09
N GLN A 144 5.94 17.90 0.64
CA GLN A 144 7.29 18.19 1.12
C GLN A 144 7.40 17.84 2.61
N ASP A 145 8.41 17.04 2.98
CA ASP A 145 8.69 16.70 4.36
C ASP A 145 9.45 17.83 5.11
N GLY A 146 9.62 17.66 6.43
CA GLY A 146 10.32 18.63 7.27
C GLY A 146 11.82 18.81 6.95
N LEU A 147 12.39 17.96 6.09
CA LEU A 147 13.78 18.04 5.60
C LEU A 147 13.88 18.63 4.20
N GLY A 148 12.75 18.99 3.60
CA GLY A 148 12.68 19.59 2.27
C GLY A 148 12.64 18.59 1.12
N TYR A 149 12.47 17.29 1.40
CA TYR A 149 12.31 16.26 0.36
C TYR A 149 10.85 16.14 -0.07
N TYR A 150 10.63 15.87 -1.34
CA TYR A 150 9.32 15.45 -1.85
C TYR A 150 9.05 14.00 -1.46
N ARG A 151 7.88 13.76 -0.87
CA ARG A 151 7.41 12.42 -0.48
C ARG A 151 6.04 12.15 -1.10
N LEU A 152 5.71 10.89 -1.25
CA LEU A 152 4.36 10.48 -1.60
C LEU A 152 3.49 10.51 -0.33
N ASN A 153 2.27 11.06 -0.42
CA ASN A 153 1.29 11.02 0.68
C ASN A 153 0.75 9.60 0.93
N LEU A 154 0.97 8.65 0.00
CA LEU A 154 0.62 7.24 0.14
C LEU A 154 1.78 6.44 0.72
N ASP A 155 1.46 5.41 1.49
CA ASP A 155 2.45 4.45 1.94
C ASP A 155 2.81 3.47 0.82
N LYS A 156 3.94 3.73 0.17
CA LYS A 156 4.54 2.85 -0.83
C LYS A 156 5.55 1.85 -0.26
N GLY A 157 5.79 1.89 1.06
CA GLY A 157 6.95 1.26 1.67
C GLY A 157 8.26 1.93 1.24
N ASN A 158 9.38 1.21 1.37
CA ASN A 158 10.69 1.71 0.99
C ASN A 158 11.43 0.69 0.13
N GLN A 159 11.80 1.08 -1.09
CA GLN A 159 12.54 0.24 -2.04
C GLN A 159 11.96 -1.19 -2.13
N GLY A 160 12.72 -2.24 -1.78
CA GLY A 160 12.32 -3.64 -1.79
C GLY A 160 11.24 -4.04 -0.77
N GLN A 161 10.61 -3.08 -0.11
CA GLN A 161 9.50 -3.32 0.83
C GLN A 161 8.22 -2.67 0.30
N GLY A 162 7.12 -3.42 0.30
CA GLY A 162 5.79 -2.87 0.01
C GLY A 162 5.25 -2.05 1.17
N GLY A 163 4.35 -1.11 0.86
CA GLY A 163 3.56 -0.35 1.81
C GLY A 163 2.12 -0.84 1.87
N THR A 164 1.28 -0.12 2.60
CA THR A 164 -0.16 -0.42 2.71
C THR A 164 -0.97 0.06 1.50
N ASP A 165 -0.49 1.09 0.81
CA ASP A 165 -1.17 1.63 -0.38
C ASP A 165 -0.56 1.10 -1.69
N LEU A 166 0.77 0.90 -1.74
CA LEU A 166 1.45 0.30 -2.88
C LEU A 166 2.23 -0.94 -2.46
N THR A 167 1.93 -2.07 -3.08
CA THR A 167 2.63 -3.34 -2.83
C THR A 167 3.85 -3.52 -3.74
N LEU A 168 4.84 -4.28 -3.29
CA LEU A 168 5.99 -4.69 -4.08
C LEU A 168 5.58 -5.82 -5.04
N LEU A 169 5.86 -5.64 -6.34
CA LEU A 169 5.50 -6.60 -7.40
C LEU A 169 6.72 -7.34 -7.98
N GLY A 170 7.89 -6.77 -7.84
CA GLY A 170 9.14 -7.28 -8.41
C GLY A 170 10.14 -6.17 -8.70
N ASN A 171 10.88 -6.29 -9.77
CA ASN A 171 11.90 -5.31 -10.17
C ASN A 171 12.00 -5.14 -11.70
N LEU A 172 12.87 -4.23 -12.19
CA LEU A 172 13.07 -3.98 -13.62
C LEU A 172 13.95 -5.01 -14.33
N GLU A 173 14.67 -5.88 -13.60
CA GLU A 173 15.55 -6.86 -14.22
C GLU A 173 14.75 -7.82 -15.10
N LYS A 174 15.22 -8.11 -16.31
CA LYS A 174 14.66 -9.15 -17.17
C LYS A 174 14.74 -10.50 -16.48
N GLU A 175 13.71 -11.34 -16.60
CA GLU A 175 13.71 -12.70 -16.06
C GLU A 175 14.69 -13.60 -16.77
N GLU A 176 14.71 -13.52 -18.10
CA GLU A 176 15.69 -14.17 -18.96
C GLU A 176 16.19 -13.15 -19.99
N THR A 177 17.49 -12.93 -20.08
CA THR A 177 18.05 -12.04 -21.09
C THR A 177 18.09 -12.78 -22.43
N VAL A 178 17.02 -12.65 -23.21
CA VAL A 178 16.94 -13.22 -24.58
C VAL A 178 17.70 -12.33 -25.55
N ARG A 179 17.54 -11.01 -25.44
CA ARG A 179 18.20 -10.00 -26.27
C ARG A 179 18.89 -8.96 -25.40
N PRO A 180 20.22 -9.06 -25.22
CA PRO A 180 20.96 -8.11 -24.39
C PRO A 180 20.78 -6.67 -24.86
N GLY A 181 20.42 -5.76 -23.91
CA GLY A 181 20.25 -4.34 -24.15
C GLY A 181 19.01 -3.93 -24.97
N GLU A 182 18.20 -4.88 -25.45
CA GLU A 182 16.93 -4.57 -26.10
C GLU A 182 15.78 -4.55 -25.07
N TYR A 183 14.70 -3.83 -25.39
CA TYR A 183 13.48 -3.85 -24.55
C TYR A 183 12.75 -5.18 -24.69
N GLU A 184 12.30 -5.71 -23.56
CA GLU A 184 11.48 -6.91 -23.45
C GLU A 184 10.32 -6.65 -22.47
N TRP A 185 9.17 -7.32 -22.71
CA TRP A 185 8.03 -7.23 -21.83
C TRP A 185 8.21 -8.07 -20.57
N LYS A 186 7.81 -7.48 -19.44
CA LYS A 186 7.51 -8.19 -18.19
C LYS A 186 6.04 -8.02 -17.86
N GLU A 187 5.42 -9.06 -17.33
CA GLU A 187 4.03 -9.03 -16.88
C GLU A 187 3.98 -8.95 -15.36
N PHE A 188 3.10 -8.11 -14.87
CA PHE A 188 2.86 -7.93 -13.44
C PHE A 188 1.38 -8.04 -13.14
N SER A 189 1.06 -8.54 -11.95
CA SER A 189 -0.30 -8.56 -11.42
C SER A 189 -0.31 -8.34 -9.92
N PHE A 190 -1.40 -7.78 -9.42
CA PHE A 190 -1.65 -7.68 -7.99
C PHE A 190 -3.15 -7.65 -7.69
N ASP A 191 -3.47 -8.06 -6.47
CA ASP A 191 -4.80 -7.90 -5.90
C ASP A 191 -4.78 -6.75 -4.89
N ALA A 192 -5.87 -5.99 -4.83
CA ALA A 192 -6.05 -4.91 -3.87
C ALA A 192 -7.45 -4.92 -3.30
N ARG A 193 -7.60 -4.55 -2.03
CA ARG A 193 -8.89 -4.22 -1.41
C ARG A 193 -8.82 -2.77 -0.97
N THR A 194 -9.80 -1.98 -1.36
CA THR A 194 -9.84 -0.57 -1.01
C THR A 194 -11.27 -0.03 -1.01
N ARG A 195 -11.49 1.02 -0.24
CA ARG A 195 -12.78 1.68 -0.08
C ARG A 195 -12.83 2.93 -0.94
N ALA A 196 -13.91 3.12 -1.71
CA ALA A 196 -14.12 4.35 -2.46
C ALA A 196 -14.31 5.54 -1.51
N ASP A 197 -13.79 6.71 -1.91
CA ASP A 197 -13.95 7.94 -1.16
C ASP A 197 -15.42 8.43 -1.12
N ALA A 198 -15.67 9.57 -0.47
CA ALA A 198 -17.00 10.14 -0.34
C ALA A 198 -17.62 10.56 -1.68
N GLU A 199 -16.82 10.75 -2.73
CA GLU A 199 -17.23 11.09 -4.08
C GLU A 199 -17.30 9.87 -5.02
N GLY A 200 -17.02 8.66 -4.52
CA GLY A 200 -17.01 7.43 -5.30
C GLY A 200 -15.80 7.32 -6.23
N ARG A 201 -14.63 7.78 -5.76
CA ARG A 201 -13.35 7.76 -6.51
C ARG A 201 -12.34 6.84 -5.82
N LEU A 202 -11.41 6.36 -6.63
CA LEU A 202 -10.21 5.60 -6.25
C LEU A 202 -9.08 5.98 -7.19
N TRP A 203 -7.85 5.64 -6.86
CA TRP A 203 -6.68 5.96 -7.69
C TRP A 203 -5.80 4.73 -7.90
N LEU A 204 -5.70 4.30 -9.16
CA LEU A 204 -4.67 3.35 -9.57
C LEU A 204 -3.33 4.07 -9.61
N ALA A 205 -2.32 3.52 -8.95
CA ALA A 205 -0.95 4.01 -8.99
C ALA A 205 0.01 2.87 -9.32
N LEU A 206 0.90 3.11 -10.28
CA LEU A 206 1.94 2.18 -10.76
C LEU A 206 3.26 2.93 -10.87
N GLY A 207 4.37 2.29 -10.51
CA GLY A 207 5.67 2.93 -10.62
C GLY A 207 6.83 2.05 -10.18
N THR A 208 8.00 2.67 -10.09
CA THR A 208 9.22 2.05 -9.61
C THR A 208 9.84 2.85 -8.48
N ASP A 209 10.47 2.17 -7.54
CA ASP A 209 11.17 2.71 -6.39
C ASP A 209 12.64 2.27 -6.47
N SER A 210 13.55 3.21 -6.71
CA SER A 210 14.91 2.93 -7.13
C SER A 210 15.94 3.24 -6.05
N GLY A 211 16.72 2.22 -5.63
CA GLY A 211 17.98 2.42 -4.92
C GLY A 211 19.20 2.51 -5.87
N PHE A 212 19.02 2.28 -7.17
CA PHE A 212 20.09 2.41 -8.17
C PHE A 212 20.34 3.89 -8.51
N GLU A 213 21.57 4.37 -8.35
CA GLU A 213 21.96 5.76 -8.56
C GLU A 213 22.44 5.99 -10.01
N ALA A 214 21.53 6.03 -10.94
CA ALA A 214 21.69 6.47 -12.32
C ALA A 214 20.33 6.53 -13.03
N VAL A 215 20.34 6.66 -14.35
CA VAL A 215 19.13 6.71 -15.17
C VAL A 215 18.44 5.35 -15.18
N SER A 216 17.17 5.35 -14.80
CA SER A 216 16.24 4.25 -15.02
C SER A 216 15.14 4.69 -15.98
N SER A 217 14.71 3.79 -16.87
CA SER A 217 13.60 4.07 -17.79
C SER A 217 12.80 2.79 -18.10
N TYR A 218 11.51 2.97 -18.34
CA TYR A 218 10.60 1.87 -18.67
C TYR A 218 9.36 2.39 -19.38
N TYR A 219 8.58 1.47 -19.96
CA TYR A 219 7.26 1.76 -20.52
C TYR A 219 6.21 0.92 -19.80
N LEU A 220 5.03 1.50 -19.54
CA LEU A 220 3.84 0.79 -19.07
C LEU A 220 2.85 0.65 -20.22
N ASP A 221 2.19 -0.52 -20.30
CA ASP A 221 1.19 -0.80 -21.32
C ASP A 221 0.21 -1.91 -20.87
N ASP A 222 -0.88 -2.09 -21.63
CA ASP A 222 -1.89 -3.14 -21.43
C ASP A 222 -2.36 -3.28 -19.98
N ILE A 223 -2.74 -2.17 -19.35
CA ILE A 223 -3.27 -2.20 -18.00
C ILE A 223 -4.73 -2.68 -18.04
N LEU A 224 -5.03 -3.78 -17.36
CA LEU A 224 -6.37 -4.34 -17.21
C LEU A 224 -6.74 -4.39 -15.73
N LEU A 225 -7.92 -3.86 -15.41
CA LEU A 225 -8.51 -3.95 -14.08
C LEU A 225 -9.81 -4.74 -14.14
N SER A 226 -10.01 -5.64 -13.20
CA SER A 226 -11.33 -6.18 -12.87
C SER A 226 -11.63 -5.91 -11.40
N TRP A 227 -12.93 -5.71 -11.06
CA TRP A 227 -13.32 -5.46 -9.69
C TRP A 227 -14.74 -5.92 -9.38
N ALA A 228 -14.96 -6.23 -8.09
CA ALA A 228 -16.25 -6.54 -7.52
C ALA A 228 -16.43 -5.83 -6.18
N GLU A 229 -17.69 -5.56 -5.82
CA GLU A 229 -18.01 -5.12 -4.47
C GLU A 229 -17.75 -6.26 -3.48
N THR A 230 -17.20 -5.92 -2.34
CA THR A 230 -16.97 -6.88 -1.25
C THR A 230 -17.60 -6.39 0.04
N ALA A 231 -17.95 -7.30 0.93
CA ALA A 231 -18.52 -6.97 2.22
C ALA A 231 -17.45 -6.45 3.18
N ASP A 232 -17.86 -5.56 4.07
CA ASP A 232 -17.09 -5.19 5.24
C ASP A 232 -17.23 -6.29 6.29
N GLU A 233 -16.11 -6.86 6.69
CA GLU A 233 -16.07 -7.83 7.77
C GLU A 233 -15.65 -7.13 9.06
N ILE A 234 -16.45 -7.30 10.12
CA ILE A 234 -16.10 -6.80 11.44
C ILE A 234 -14.96 -7.64 12.00
N ILE A 235 -13.89 -6.99 12.45
CA ILE A 235 -12.78 -7.69 13.09
C ILE A 235 -13.08 -7.91 14.58
N THR A 236 -12.74 -9.09 15.11
CA THR A 236 -12.85 -9.37 16.54
C THR A 236 -11.63 -8.88 17.32
N ARG A 237 -11.76 -8.75 18.63
CA ARG A 237 -10.68 -8.34 19.53
C ARG A 237 -9.50 -9.32 19.49
N GLY A 238 -9.79 -10.63 19.48
CA GLY A 238 -8.79 -11.68 19.38
C GLY A 238 -8.07 -11.67 18.03
N GLU A 239 -8.84 -11.54 16.94
CA GLU A 239 -8.28 -11.50 15.58
C GLU A 239 -7.36 -10.28 15.37
N ALA A 240 -7.75 -9.11 15.85
CA ALA A 240 -6.92 -7.90 15.76
C ALA A 240 -5.57 -8.10 16.45
N VAL A 241 -5.58 -8.60 17.70
CA VAL A 241 -4.35 -8.86 18.45
C VAL A 241 -3.51 -9.96 17.78
N ARG A 242 -4.15 -11.02 17.26
CA ARG A 242 -3.46 -12.10 16.54
C ARG A 242 -2.73 -11.57 15.30
N ARG A 243 -3.36 -10.69 14.52
CA ARG A 243 -2.73 -10.08 13.33
C ARG A 243 -1.51 -9.26 13.67
N LEU A 244 -1.57 -8.45 14.74
CA LEU A 244 -0.41 -7.71 15.20
C LEU A 244 0.73 -8.67 15.62
N TYR A 245 0.40 -9.72 16.35
CA TYR A 245 1.37 -10.72 16.79
C TYR A 245 2.04 -11.44 15.61
N ASP A 246 1.24 -11.92 14.65
CA ASP A 246 1.72 -12.65 13.48
C ASP A 246 2.64 -11.78 12.60
N ASP A 247 2.34 -10.49 12.51
CA ASP A 247 3.08 -9.53 11.72
C ASP A 247 4.40 -9.11 12.40
N LEU A 248 4.35 -8.81 13.69
CA LEU A 248 5.52 -8.40 14.48
C LEU A 248 6.46 -9.54 14.83
N ARG A 249 5.95 -10.78 14.91
CA ARG A 249 6.70 -12.00 15.27
C ARG A 249 7.59 -11.79 16.50
N PRO A 250 7.04 -11.39 17.65
CA PRO A 250 7.84 -11.16 18.83
C PRO A 250 8.55 -12.44 19.26
N ALA A 251 9.80 -12.31 19.71
CA ALA A 251 10.63 -13.45 20.11
C ALA A 251 10.19 -14.09 21.45
N GLU A 252 9.44 -13.35 22.26
CA GLU A 252 8.99 -13.83 23.57
C GLU A 252 7.55 -14.31 23.52
N GLU A 253 7.35 -15.56 23.93
CA GLU A 253 6.03 -16.13 24.19
C GLU A 253 5.66 -15.93 25.64
N ASP A 254 4.41 -15.54 25.92
CA ASP A 254 3.87 -15.44 27.27
C ASP A 254 2.47 -16.06 27.33
N THR A 255 2.03 -16.43 28.51
CA THR A 255 0.71 -17.01 28.71
C THR A 255 -0.28 -15.94 29.17
N PRO A 256 -1.46 -15.84 28.54
CA PRO A 256 -2.46 -14.90 28.99
C PRO A 256 -3.06 -15.33 30.35
N ASN A 257 -3.43 -14.33 31.13
CA ASN A 257 -4.14 -14.55 32.39
C ASN A 257 -5.64 -14.20 32.24
N PHE A 258 -6.30 -14.79 31.23
CA PHE A 258 -7.72 -14.60 30.96
C PHE A 258 -8.47 -15.91 31.16
N THR A 259 -9.62 -15.84 31.81
CA THR A 259 -10.43 -17.02 32.16
C THR A 259 -11.28 -17.53 31.01
N ASP A 260 -11.53 -16.70 30.00
CA ASP A 260 -12.30 -16.96 28.79
C ASP A 260 -11.43 -17.31 27.56
N VAL A 261 -10.12 -17.53 27.77
CA VAL A 261 -9.19 -17.93 26.71
C VAL A 261 -8.51 -19.22 27.09
N GLU A 262 -8.80 -20.29 26.38
CA GLU A 262 -8.19 -21.60 26.57
C GLU A 262 -6.83 -21.70 25.85
N GLU A 263 -5.93 -22.57 26.32
CA GLU A 263 -4.61 -22.81 25.70
C GLU A 263 -4.74 -23.30 24.24
N SER A 264 -5.83 -23.97 23.90
CA SER A 264 -6.16 -24.40 22.53
C SER A 264 -6.63 -23.28 21.61
N SER A 265 -6.90 -22.11 22.15
CA SER A 265 -7.36 -20.94 21.37
C SER A 265 -6.31 -20.49 20.37
N PRO A 266 -6.70 -20.13 19.12
CA PRO A 266 -5.79 -19.54 18.13
C PRO A 266 -5.22 -18.17 18.58
N TYR A 267 -5.80 -17.57 19.60
CA TYR A 267 -5.39 -16.28 20.13
C TYR A 267 -4.45 -16.38 21.36
N TRP A 268 -4.23 -17.60 21.90
CA TRP A 268 -3.53 -17.80 23.16
C TRP A 268 -2.18 -17.08 23.25
N LYS A 269 -1.28 -17.35 22.32
CA LYS A 269 0.06 -16.74 22.31
C LYS A 269 0.00 -15.23 22.07
N ALA A 270 -0.84 -14.80 21.14
CA ALA A 270 -1.01 -13.38 20.80
C ALA A 270 -1.53 -12.59 22.00
N LEU A 271 -2.49 -13.13 22.74
CA LEU A 271 -3.05 -12.46 23.93
C LEU A 271 -2.08 -12.43 25.10
N GLY A 272 -1.28 -13.50 25.30
CA GLY A 272 -0.20 -13.49 26.30
C GLY A 272 0.81 -12.37 26.03
N TRP A 273 1.27 -12.28 24.78
CA TRP A 273 2.16 -11.20 24.35
C TRP A 273 1.53 -9.81 24.52
N ALA A 274 0.29 -9.62 24.07
CA ALA A 274 -0.38 -8.32 24.14
C ALA A 274 -0.65 -7.86 25.57
N GLN A 275 -0.95 -8.78 26.47
CA GLN A 275 -1.11 -8.50 27.89
C GLN A 275 0.22 -8.07 28.52
N LYS A 276 1.31 -8.80 28.27
CA LYS A 276 2.66 -8.51 28.79
C LYS A 276 3.18 -7.16 28.27
N SER A 277 3.03 -6.92 26.97
CA SER A 277 3.43 -5.65 26.34
C SER A 277 2.49 -4.49 26.62
N LYS A 278 1.40 -4.71 27.38
CA LYS A 278 0.36 -3.73 27.71
C LYS A 278 -0.35 -3.10 26.50
N LEU A 279 -0.32 -3.79 25.36
CA LEU A 279 -1.01 -3.34 24.13
C LEU A 279 -2.52 -3.50 24.26
N ALA A 280 -2.98 -4.63 24.79
CA ALA A 280 -4.40 -4.89 25.02
C ALA A 280 -4.68 -5.31 26.44
N SER A 281 -5.87 -4.98 26.92
CA SER A 281 -6.37 -5.33 28.26
C SER A 281 -7.74 -5.99 28.13
N GLY A 282 -8.09 -6.83 29.10
CA GLY A 282 -9.46 -7.36 29.24
C GLY A 282 -10.44 -6.33 29.77
N TYR A 283 -11.69 -6.74 29.87
CA TYR A 283 -12.80 -5.94 30.44
C TYR A 283 -12.76 -5.83 31.98
N GLY A 284 -11.92 -6.62 32.63
CA GLY A 284 -11.86 -6.83 34.07
C GLY A 284 -12.22 -8.27 34.41
N ASP A 285 -12.05 -8.64 35.70
CA ASP A 285 -12.36 -9.96 36.25
C ASP A 285 -11.78 -11.16 35.47
N GLY A 286 -10.67 -10.94 34.77
CA GLY A 286 -9.99 -11.96 33.96
C GLY A 286 -10.66 -12.26 32.62
N VAL A 287 -11.59 -11.45 32.14
CA VAL A 287 -12.30 -11.62 30.87
C VAL A 287 -11.66 -10.76 29.78
N PHE A 288 -11.34 -11.35 28.62
CA PHE A 288 -10.84 -10.64 27.46
C PHE A 288 -11.91 -10.37 26.37
N GLY A 289 -12.78 -11.34 26.10
CA GLY A 289 -13.76 -11.30 25.02
C GLY A 289 -13.10 -11.44 23.64
N PRO A 290 -12.38 -12.54 23.31
CA PRO A 290 -11.66 -12.67 22.06
C PRO A 290 -12.54 -12.66 20.81
N GLU A 291 -13.77 -13.14 20.92
CA GLU A 291 -14.75 -13.21 19.84
C GLU A 291 -15.65 -11.96 19.75
N ASP A 292 -15.52 -11.03 20.70
CA ASP A 292 -16.29 -9.78 20.66
C ASP A 292 -15.80 -8.89 19.53
N PRO A 293 -16.70 -8.12 18.87
CA PRO A 293 -16.31 -7.10 17.92
C PRO A 293 -15.32 -6.10 18.53
N LEU A 294 -14.25 -5.78 17.81
CA LEU A 294 -13.34 -4.70 18.19
C LEU A 294 -14.03 -3.36 17.92
N THR A 295 -14.09 -2.47 18.90
CA THR A 295 -14.64 -1.13 18.69
C THR A 295 -13.56 -0.16 18.18
N VAL A 296 -13.99 0.97 17.57
CA VAL A 296 -13.09 2.04 17.11
C VAL A 296 -12.20 2.55 18.26
N GLU A 297 -12.76 2.78 19.46
CA GLU A 297 -11.99 3.19 20.64
C GLU A 297 -10.94 2.17 21.04
N GLN A 298 -11.30 0.87 21.04
CA GLN A 298 -10.36 -0.20 21.40
C GLN A 298 -9.24 -0.32 20.35
N ALA A 299 -9.57 -0.20 19.08
CA ALA A 299 -8.58 -0.17 17.99
C ALA A 299 -7.63 1.01 18.15
N ALA A 300 -8.17 2.22 18.37
CA ALA A 300 -7.37 3.42 18.60
C ALA A 300 -6.38 3.23 19.77
N VAL A 301 -6.83 2.70 20.91
CA VAL A 301 -5.98 2.49 22.09
C VAL A 301 -4.87 1.47 21.83
N ILE A 302 -5.17 0.37 21.13
CA ILE A 302 -4.15 -0.62 20.75
C ILE A 302 -3.08 0.03 19.88
N LEU A 303 -3.47 0.75 18.84
CA LEU A 303 -2.56 1.43 17.91
C LEU A 303 -1.75 2.54 18.58
N TYR A 304 -2.40 3.34 19.44
CA TYR A 304 -1.77 4.41 20.22
C TYR A 304 -0.69 3.87 21.16
N ARG A 305 -1.01 2.78 21.90
CA ARG A 305 -0.05 2.11 22.78
C ARG A 305 1.11 1.50 22.01
N TYR A 306 0.84 0.90 20.85
CA TYR A 306 1.89 0.39 19.99
C TYR A 306 2.82 1.50 19.50
N ALA A 307 2.28 2.68 19.18
CA ALA A 307 3.06 3.86 18.82
C ALA A 307 3.87 4.46 19.99
N GLY A 308 3.80 3.88 21.18
CA GLY A 308 4.50 4.35 22.38
C GLY A 308 3.78 5.47 23.12
N SER A 309 2.48 5.64 22.91
CA SER A 309 1.62 6.65 23.54
C SER A 309 2.20 8.08 23.39
N PRO A 310 2.39 8.57 22.15
CA PRO A 310 2.98 9.88 21.91
C PRO A 310 2.11 11.01 22.50
N ALA A 311 2.74 12.13 22.84
CA ALA A 311 2.01 13.30 23.36
C ALA A 311 0.98 13.82 22.35
N VAL A 312 -0.24 14.05 22.82
CA VAL A 312 -1.38 14.49 21.98
C VAL A 312 -1.58 15.99 22.12
N LYS A 313 -1.75 16.69 20.98
CA LYS A 313 -2.17 18.09 20.97
C LYS A 313 -3.70 18.15 20.89
N ARG A 314 -4.31 18.80 21.87
CA ARG A 314 -5.78 18.93 21.99
C ARG A 314 -6.32 20.20 21.31
N ASP A 315 -5.71 20.65 20.22
CA ASP A 315 -6.06 21.92 19.57
C ASP A 315 -7.46 21.84 18.90
N GLY A 316 -8.49 22.19 19.65
CA GLY A 316 -9.85 22.42 19.14
C GLY A 316 -10.66 21.18 18.77
N VAL A 317 -10.18 19.97 19.02
CA VAL A 317 -10.90 18.73 18.77
C VAL A 317 -11.86 18.44 19.92
N SER A 318 -13.15 18.50 19.67
CA SER A 318 -14.20 18.05 20.60
C SER A 318 -14.72 16.71 20.09
N ILE A 319 -14.53 15.65 20.85
CA ILE A 319 -15.00 14.30 20.53
C ILE A 319 -15.82 13.75 21.70
N GLU A 320 -16.81 12.93 21.39
CA GLU A 320 -17.55 12.14 22.37
C GLU A 320 -16.90 10.75 22.45
N ALA A 321 -15.80 10.62 23.20
CA ALA A 321 -15.11 9.36 23.44
C ALA A 321 -15.13 9.03 24.94
N SER A 322 -14.96 7.74 25.25
CA SER A 322 -14.74 7.30 26.64
C SER A 322 -13.44 7.90 27.18
N ASP A 323 -13.41 8.28 28.47
CA ASP A 323 -12.25 8.90 29.11
C ASP A 323 -10.94 8.12 28.91
N TRP A 324 -11.04 6.78 28.87
CA TRP A 324 -9.88 5.89 28.67
C TRP A 324 -9.36 5.85 27.23
N ALA A 325 -10.13 6.30 26.25
CA ALA A 325 -9.81 6.27 24.82
C ALA A 325 -9.59 7.66 24.22
N GLU A 326 -9.95 8.74 24.92
CA GLU A 326 -9.96 10.11 24.40
C GLU A 326 -8.63 10.48 23.72
N GLU A 327 -7.49 10.29 24.39
CA GLU A 327 -6.18 10.62 23.83
C GLU A 327 -5.85 9.79 22.59
N ALA A 328 -6.21 8.51 22.58
CA ALA A 328 -5.96 7.62 21.46
C ALA A 328 -6.82 7.98 20.24
N ILE A 329 -8.08 8.38 20.44
CA ILE A 329 -8.97 8.83 19.37
C ILE A 329 -8.46 10.15 18.77
N ILE A 330 -8.12 11.15 19.60
CA ILE A 330 -7.56 12.42 19.12
C ILE A 330 -6.27 12.17 18.31
N TRP A 331 -5.39 11.32 18.81
CA TRP A 331 -4.17 10.93 18.11
C TRP A 331 -4.49 10.22 16.78
N GLY A 332 -5.43 9.29 16.80
CA GLY A 332 -5.84 8.54 15.62
C GLY A 332 -6.40 9.43 14.51
N ILE A 333 -7.26 10.40 14.86
CA ILE A 333 -7.81 11.40 13.92
C ILE A 333 -6.68 12.29 13.38
N GLY A 334 -5.84 12.82 14.27
CA GLY A 334 -4.74 13.72 13.89
C GLY A 334 -3.68 13.08 13.00
N ASN A 335 -3.61 11.74 12.95
CA ASN A 335 -2.71 10.98 12.07
C ASN A 335 -3.44 10.31 10.89
N GLY A 336 -4.72 10.61 10.66
CA GLY A 336 -5.50 10.04 9.56
C GLY A 336 -5.69 8.52 9.64
N LEU A 337 -5.70 7.97 10.86
CA LEU A 337 -5.93 6.55 11.12
C LEU A 337 -7.41 6.24 11.34
N ILE A 338 -8.14 7.21 11.85
CA ILE A 338 -9.56 7.18 12.19
C ILE A 338 -10.19 8.43 11.58
N SER A 339 -11.35 8.31 10.95
CA SER A 339 -12.10 9.47 10.48
C SER A 339 -12.73 10.22 11.69
N GLU A 340 -13.04 11.51 11.51
CA GLU A 340 -13.78 12.27 12.54
C GLU A 340 -15.16 11.65 12.83
N GLU A 341 -15.84 11.10 11.80
CA GLU A 341 -17.12 10.41 11.93
C GLU A 341 -17.01 9.14 12.76
N ASP A 342 -15.97 8.33 12.51
CA ASP A 342 -15.69 7.13 13.29
C ASP A 342 -15.32 7.46 14.73
N GLY A 343 -14.54 8.52 14.94
CA GLY A 343 -14.16 9.00 16.25
C GLY A 343 -15.34 9.53 17.07
N ALA A 344 -16.37 10.07 16.42
CA ALA A 344 -17.59 10.54 17.06
C ALA A 344 -18.51 9.40 17.54
N ASP A 345 -18.34 8.17 17.03
CA ASP A 345 -19.05 6.96 17.48
C ASP A 345 -18.04 5.85 17.81
N GLY A 346 -17.15 6.13 18.73
CA GLY A 346 -16.04 5.24 19.09
C GLY A 346 -16.46 3.88 19.64
N GLY A 347 -17.70 3.76 20.11
CA GLY A 347 -18.28 2.50 20.58
C GLY A 347 -18.71 1.54 19.46
N LYS A 348 -18.79 1.98 18.21
CA LYS A 348 -19.16 1.12 17.09
C LYS A 348 -18.03 0.11 16.73
N PRO A 349 -18.39 -1.06 16.19
CA PRO A 349 -17.41 -1.99 15.65
C PRO A 349 -16.60 -1.36 14.51
N ILE A 350 -15.30 -1.66 14.49
CA ILE A 350 -14.42 -1.35 13.34
C ILE A 350 -14.38 -2.54 12.38
N ASP A 351 -14.35 -2.28 11.08
CA ASP A 351 -14.16 -3.31 10.08
C ASP A 351 -12.68 -3.68 9.90
N GLU A 352 -12.46 -4.86 9.33
CA GLU A 352 -11.14 -5.44 9.10
C GLU A 352 -10.25 -4.55 8.22
N PHE A 353 -10.81 -3.98 7.16
CA PHE A 353 -10.07 -3.13 6.23
C PHE A 353 -9.58 -1.87 6.93
N SER A 354 -10.46 -1.16 7.64
CA SER A 354 -10.11 0.08 8.36
C SER A 354 -9.05 -0.17 9.44
N PHE A 355 -9.18 -1.27 10.22
CA PHE A 355 -8.18 -1.64 11.23
C PHE A 355 -6.82 -1.97 10.59
N THR A 356 -6.80 -2.80 9.54
CA THR A 356 -5.57 -3.23 8.87
C THR A 356 -4.85 -2.04 8.22
N ARG A 357 -5.59 -1.11 7.60
CA ARG A 357 -5.04 0.10 7.03
C ARG A 357 -4.44 1.03 8.09
N ALA A 358 -5.15 1.26 9.19
CA ALA A 358 -4.65 2.06 10.31
C ALA A 358 -3.37 1.44 10.91
N TRP A 359 -3.36 0.13 11.10
CA TRP A 359 -2.17 -0.60 11.56
C TRP A 359 -0.96 -0.41 10.63
N GLY A 360 -1.15 -0.58 9.32
CA GLY A 360 -0.10 -0.40 8.32
C GLY A 360 0.50 1.01 8.36
N LYS A 361 -0.34 2.06 8.43
CA LYS A 361 0.14 3.46 8.56
C LYS A 361 1.00 3.66 9.83
N VAL A 362 0.59 3.10 10.96
CA VAL A 362 1.38 3.21 12.21
C VAL A 362 2.73 2.51 12.08
N ARG A 363 2.77 1.33 11.46
CA ARG A 363 4.03 0.61 11.18
C ARG A 363 4.97 1.39 10.28
N ALA A 364 4.45 1.93 9.20
CA ALA A 364 5.23 2.73 8.25
C ALA A 364 5.87 3.93 8.95
N ALA A 365 5.09 4.67 9.77
CA ALA A 365 5.59 5.81 10.52
C ALA A 365 6.73 5.42 11.49
N GLN A 366 6.63 4.27 12.16
CA GLN A 366 7.69 3.80 13.06
C GLN A 366 8.96 3.36 12.31
N ALA A 367 8.83 2.71 11.16
CA ALA A 367 9.95 2.31 10.32
C ALA A 367 10.75 3.54 9.85
N HIS A 368 10.07 4.61 9.44
CA HIS A 368 10.70 5.88 9.05
C HIS A 368 11.45 6.55 10.21
N LEU A 369 10.88 6.54 11.41
CA LEU A 369 11.56 7.06 12.61
C LEU A 369 12.87 6.32 12.91
N CYS A 370 12.88 4.99 12.86
CA CYS A 370 14.08 4.18 13.06
C CYS A 370 15.17 4.49 12.01
N GLN A 371 14.80 4.62 10.74
CA GLN A 371 15.75 4.94 9.66
C GLN A 371 16.33 6.35 9.79
N SER A 372 15.51 7.34 10.17
CA SER A 372 15.98 8.71 10.35
C SER A 372 17.00 8.83 11.50
N LEU A 373 16.80 8.09 12.58
CA LEU A 373 17.73 8.03 13.71
C LEU A 373 19.05 7.34 13.34
N TYR A 374 19.01 6.31 12.48
CA TYR A 374 20.22 5.61 12.01
C TYR A 374 21.06 6.47 11.07
N LYS A 375 20.44 7.29 10.22
CA LYS A 375 21.16 8.23 9.32
C LYS A 375 21.77 9.43 10.06
N GLN A 376 21.35 9.73 11.29
CA GLN A 376 21.91 10.83 12.11
C GLN A 376 23.11 10.41 12.97
N HIS A 377 23.40 9.12 13.08
CA HIS A 377 24.55 8.57 13.81
C HIS A 377 25.28 7.55 12.90
N PRO A 378 26.09 8.02 11.91
CA PRO A 378 26.88 7.15 11.05
C PRO A 378 28.02 6.46 11.81
#